data_7e5bf8aab3fa04a3662652d1bb2c87ec
#
_entry.id   7e5bf8aab3fa04a3662652d1bb2c87ec
#
_cell.length_a   1.000
_cell.length_b   1.000
_cell.length_c   1.000
_cell.angle_alpha   90.00
_cell.angle_beta   90.00
_cell.angle_gamma   90.00
#
_symmetry.space_group_name_H-M   'P 1'
#
loop_
_entity.id
_entity.type
_entity.pdbx_description
1 polymer ?
#
loop_
_entity_poly.entity_id
_entity_poly.type
_entity_poly.pdbx_seq_one_letter_code
_entity_poly.pdbx_strand_id
1 'polypeptide(L)'
;MKNKDSLSFDAYLTCKNLSATELLNILLNSNTQIRYEAARRLQFFRYREISDIVKNVLLTSRYSRHREIAVFILGQIQNKLNKSELEEVLSLLIDFINNDKSINVKSSAISSLGHLLFA
;
A
#
# COMPACT_ATOMS: atom_id res chain seq x y z
N MET A 1 -2.13 22.02 -20.60
CA MET A 1 -1.84 20.74 -19.93
C MET A 1 -0.82 20.95 -18.80
N LYS A 2 -1.06 20.36 -17.64
CA LYS A 2 -0.14 20.45 -16.52
C LYS A 2 1.10 19.59 -16.77
N ASN A 3 2.28 20.06 -16.39
CA ASN A 3 3.50 19.28 -16.46
C ASN A 3 3.57 18.32 -15.26
N LYS A 4 4.56 17.45 -15.26
CA LYS A 4 4.73 16.43 -14.21
C LYS A 4 4.87 17.04 -12.81
N ASP A 5 5.64 18.11 -12.68
CA ASP A 5 5.87 18.77 -11.40
C ASP A 5 4.59 19.40 -10.85
N SER A 6 3.79 20.01 -11.73
CA SER A 6 2.51 20.59 -11.36
C SER A 6 1.53 19.52 -10.87
N LEU A 7 1.47 18.35 -11.55
CA LEU A 7 0.62 17.23 -11.16
C LEU A 7 1.04 16.65 -9.80
N SER A 8 2.35 16.56 -9.56
CA SER A 8 2.87 16.08 -8.28
C SER A 8 2.54 17.02 -7.13
N PHE A 9 2.61 18.34 -7.38
CA PHE A 9 2.26 19.33 -6.38
C PHE A 9 0.76 19.30 -6.05
N ASP A 10 -0.09 19.16 -7.06
CA ASP A 10 -1.53 19.02 -6.86
C ASP A 10 -1.86 17.78 -6.04
N ALA A 11 -1.21 16.65 -6.31
CA ALA A 11 -1.39 15.43 -5.55
C ALA A 11 -0.97 15.62 -4.09
N TYR A 12 0.15 16.30 -3.85
CA TYR A 12 0.62 16.61 -2.52
C TYR A 12 -0.42 17.41 -1.74
N LEU A 13 -0.97 18.47 -2.35
CA LEU A 13 -1.98 19.30 -1.69
C LEU A 13 -3.25 18.52 -1.41
N THR A 14 -3.67 17.65 -2.33
CA THR A 14 -4.87 16.83 -2.16
C THR A 14 -4.75 15.90 -0.95
N CYS A 15 -3.56 15.31 -0.75
CA CYS A 15 -3.34 14.29 0.27
C CYS A 15 -2.81 14.84 1.60
N LYS A 16 -2.46 16.11 1.65
CA LYS A 16 -1.86 16.72 2.83
C LYS A 16 -2.82 16.68 4.03
N ASN A 17 -2.32 16.23 5.17
CA ASN A 17 -3.05 16.20 6.44
C ASN A 17 -4.30 15.34 6.47
N LEU A 18 -4.42 14.38 5.56
CA LEU A 18 -5.55 13.45 5.55
C LEU A 18 -5.31 12.29 6.52
N SER A 19 -6.40 11.76 7.07
CA SER A 19 -6.37 10.55 7.89
C SER A 19 -6.09 9.32 7.03
N ALA A 20 -5.75 8.19 7.66
CA ALA A 20 -5.54 6.93 6.96
C ALA A 20 -6.79 6.51 6.17
N THR A 21 -7.97 6.66 6.76
CA THR A 21 -9.24 6.33 6.09
C THR A 21 -9.49 7.21 4.87
N GLU A 22 -9.22 8.52 4.98
CA GLU A 22 -9.37 9.44 3.87
C GLU A 22 -8.40 9.13 2.73
N LEU A 23 -7.13 8.86 3.07
CA LEU A 23 -6.11 8.47 2.08
C LEU A 23 -6.49 7.20 1.37
N LEU A 24 -7.05 6.24 2.08
CA LEU A 24 -7.47 4.99 1.51
C LEU A 24 -8.62 5.19 0.52
N ASN A 25 -9.59 6.02 0.87
CA ASN A 25 -10.70 6.34 -0.01
C ASN A 25 -10.19 6.98 -1.31
N ILE A 26 -9.22 7.89 -1.22
CA ILE A 26 -8.58 8.51 -2.39
C ILE A 26 -7.88 7.44 -3.22
N LEU A 27 -7.18 6.54 -2.58
CA LEU A 27 -6.44 5.46 -3.23
C LEU A 27 -7.36 4.57 -4.08
N LEU A 28 -8.57 4.33 -3.60
CA LEU A 28 -9.54 3.49 -4.29
C LEU A 28 -10.26 4.22 -5.45
N ASN A 29 -10.37 5.52 -5.40
CA ASN A 29 -11.29 6.27 -6.25
C ASN A 29 -10.66 7.37 -7.12
N SER A 30 -9.35 7.63 -6.99
CA SER A 30 -8.70 8.75 -7.66
C SER A 30 -7.82 8.33 -8.83
N ASN A 31 -7.27 9.33 -9.54
CA ASN A 31 -6.36 9.09 -10.66
C ASN A 31 -5.00 8.60 -10.16
N THR A 32 -4.17 8.13 -11.10
CA THR A 32 -2.89 7.50 -10.80
C THR A 32 -1.96 8.37 -9.96
N GLN A 33 -1.86 9.66 -10.31
CA GLN A 33 -0.93 10.57 -9.62
C GLN A 33 -1.33 10.74 -8.14
N ILE A 34 -2.60 10.94 -7.89
CA ILE A 34 -3.12 11.13 -6.54
C ILE A 34 -3.03 9.82 -5.75
N ARG A 35 -3.28 8.67 -6.40
CA ARG A 35 -3.14 7.36 -5.77
C ARG A 35 -1.71 7.10 -5.29
N TYR A 36 -0.71 7.45 -6.09
CA TYR A 36 0.69 7.29 -5.69
C TYR A 36 1.01 8.12 -4.44
N GLU A 37 0.53 9.36 -4.41
CA GLU A 37 0.76 10.21 -3.24
C GLU A 37 0.05 9.67 -2.00
N ALA A 38 -1.19 9.18 -2.15
CA ALA A 38 -1.92 8.57 -1.04
C ALA A 38 -1.21 7.33 -0.52
N ALA A 39 -0.74 6.46 -1.42
CA ALA A 39 0.01 5.26 -1.05
C ALA A 39 1.31 5.63 -0.32
N ARG A 40 2.03 6.64 -0.82
CA ARG A 40 3.26 7.11 -0.21
C ARG A 40 3.02 7.60 1.22
N ARG A 41 1.95 8.34 1.45
CA ARG A 41 1.62 8.86 2.77
C ARG A 41 1.17 7.78 3.74
N LEU A 42 0.48 6.76 3.24
CA LEU A 42 0.04 5.63 4.07
C LEU A 42 1.22 4.87 4.67
N GLN A 43 2.39 4.91 4.05
CA GLN A 43 3.61 4.27 4.58
C GLN A 43 4.06 4.88 5.92
N PHE A 44 3.69 6.11 6.19
CA PHE A 44 4.10 6.80 7.42
C PHE A 44 3.19 6.51 8.61
N PHE A 45 2.06 5.85 8.39
CA PHE A 45 1.20 5.40 9.47
C PHE A 45 1.73 4.12 10.08
N ARG A 46 1.43 3.89 11.35
CA ARG A 46 1.79 2.63 12.01
C ARG A 46 0.93 1.51 11.45
N TYR A 47 1.48 0.31 11.42
CA TYR A 47 0.77 -0.86 10.91
C TYR A 47 -0.62 -1.01 11.55
N ARG A 48 -0.71 -0.87 12.87
CA ARG A 48 -2.00 -1.01 13.58
C ARG A 48 -3.05 0.03 13.17
N GLU A 49 -2.60 1.18 12.66
CA GLU A 49 -3.51 2.23 12.19
C GLU A 49 -4.12 1.92 10.84
N ILE A 50 -3.44 1.12 10.03
CA ILE A 50 -3.87 0.82 8.66
C ILE A 50 -4.21 -0.64 8.45
N SER A 51 -3.86 -1.54 9.40
CA SER A 51 -3.97 -2.99 9.19
C SER A 51 -5.39 -3.46 8.90
N ASP A 52 -6.39 -2.94 9.62
CA ASP A 52 -7.77 -3.36 9.40
C ASP A 52 -8.24 -3.01 8.00
N ILE A 53 -7.89 -1.82 7.54
CA ILE A 53 -8.29 -1.35 6.21
C ILE A 53 -7.56 -2.14 5.14
N VAL A 54 -6.24 -2.34 5.30
CA VAL A 54 -5.45 -3.12 4.36
C VAL A 54 -5.99 -4.54 4.27
N LYS A 55 -6.21 -5.20 5.41
CA LYS A 55 -6.67 -6.59 5.43
C LYS A 55 -8.11 -6.75 4.98
N ASN A 56 -9.01 -5.87 5.39
CA ASN A 56 -10.44 -6.08 5.19
C ASN A 56 -11.00 -5.40 3.94
N VAL A 57 -10.30 -4.42 3.37
CA VAL A 57 -10.76 -3.70 2.19
C VAL A 57 -9.86 -3.98 0.98
N LEU A 58 -8.56 -3.72 1.11
CA LEU A 58 -7.65 -3.83 -0.03
C LEU A 58 -7.32 -5.27 -0.40
N LEU A 59 -6.92 -6.07 0.59
CA LEU A 59 -6.50 -7.46 0.33
C LEU A 59 -7.66 -8.37 -0.05
N THR A 60 -8.89 -8.03 0.35
CA THR A 60 -10.08 -8.81 0.00
C THR A 60 -10.78 -8.29 -1.25
N SER A 61 -10.26 -7.24 -1.88
CA SER A 61 -10.85 -6.67 -3.08
C SER A 61 -10.77 -7.65 -4.25
N ARG A 62 -11.82 -7.68 -5.06
CA ARG A 62 -11.83 -8.45 -6.30
C ARG A 62 -10.92 -7.83 -7.37
N TYR A 63 -10.54 -6.56 -7.22
CA TYR A 63 -9.68 -5.86 -8.17
C TYR A 63 -8.22 -6.09 -7.83
N SER A 64 -7.48 -6.68 -8.75
CA SER A 64 -6.06 -6.99 -8.54
C SER A 64 -5.24 -5.74 -8.22
N ARG A 65 -5.57 -4.60 -8.81
CA ARG A 65 -4.84 -3.35 -8.53
C ARG A 65 -4.93 -2.93 -7.06
N HIS A 66 -6.06 -3.19 -6.40
CA HIS A 66 -6.20 -2.89 -4.97
C HIS A 66 -5.31 -3.80 -4.14
N ARG A 67 -5.27 -5.08 -4.48
CA ARG A 67 -4.42 -6.04 -3.79
C ARG A 67 -2.94 -5.74 -4.03
N GLU A 68 -2.58 -5.35 -5.26
CA GLU A 68 -1.22 -4.95 -5.61
C GLU A 68 -0.76 -3.76 -4.76
N ILE A 69 -1.59 -2.73 -4.64
CA ILE A 69 -1.29 -1.56 -3.81
C ILE A 69 -1.12 -1.96 -2.34
N ALA A 70 -1.98 -2.84 -1.84
CA ALA A 70 -1.91 -3.31 -0.45
C ALA A 70 -0.59 -4.01 -0.16
N VAL A 71 -0.17 -4.94 -1.01
CA VAL A 71 1.10 -5.65 -0.80
C VAL A 71 2.29 -4.71 -0.94
N PHE A 72 2.20 -3.69 -1.79
CA PHE A 72 3.23 -2.65 -1.88
C PHE A 72 3.35 -1.87 -0.57
N ILE A 73 2.23 -1.40 -0.03
CA ILE A 73 2.19 -0.65 1.23
C ILE A 73 2.80 -1.48 2.35
N LEU A 74 2.44 -2.75 2.46
CA LEU A 74 2.95 -3.65 3.49
C LEU A 74 4.48 -3.76 3.45
N GLY A 75 5.07 -3.69 2.26
CA GLY A 75 6.51 -3.76 2.11
C GLY A 75 7.25 -2.50 2.52
N GLN A 76 6.56 -1.37 2.68
CA GLN A 76 7.20 -0.08 2.93
C GLN A 76 7.17 0.38 4.39
N ILE A 77 6.48 -0.32 5.27
CA ILE A 77 6.30 0.10 6.66
C ILE A 77 7.26 -0.58 7.64
N GLN A 78 8.32 -1.19 7.14
CA GLN A 78 9.23 -2.07 7.89
C GLN A 78 9.78 -1.46 9.18
N ASN A 79 10.11 -0.17 9.17
CA ASN A 79 10.74 0.49 10.31
C ASN A 79 9.78 0.74 11.49
N LYS A 80 8.49 0.43 11.29
CA LYS A 80 7.44 0.68 12.27
C LYS A 80 6.76 -0.59 12.74
N LEU A 81 7.30 -1.75 12.37
CA LEU A 81 6.73 -3.05 12.72
C LEU A 81 7.44 -3.60 13.95
N ASN A 82 6.67 -4.04 14.95
CA ASN A 82 7.21 -4.87 16.00
C ASN A 82 7.35 -6.32 15.47
N LYS A 83 7.92 -7.21 16.29
CA LYS A 83 8.18 -8.59 15.86
C LYS A 83 6.91 -9.32 15.42
N SER A 84 5.84 -9.19 16.20
CA SER A 84 4.56 -9.85 15.91
C SER A 84 3.94 -9.32 14.62
N GLU A 85 3.99 -8.01 14.42
CA GLU A 85 3.48 -7.37 13.21
C GLU A 85 4.28 -7.78 11.98
N LEU A 86 5.61 -7.85 12.11
CA LEU A 86 6.47 -8.30 11.02
C LEU A 86 6.13 -9.73 10.62
N GLU A 87 5.94 -10.63 11.59
CA GLU A 87 5.55 -12.01 11.32
C GLU A 87 4.21 -12.09 10.58
N GLU A 88 3.24 -11.27 10.99
CA GLU A 88 1.94 -11.21 10.32
C GLU A 88 2.07 -10.72 8.88
N VAL A 89 2.83 -9.65 8.66
CA VAL A 89 3.03 -9.09 7.31
C VAL A 89 3.74 -10.09 6.41
N LEU A 90 4.79 -10.75 6.90
CA LEU A 90 5.49 -11.76 6.14
C LEU A 90 4.57 -12.92 5.75
N SER A 91 3.73 -13.37 6.67
CA SER A 91 2.76 -14.42 6.41
C SER A 91 1.75 -14.02 5.34
N LEU A 92 1.23 -12.79 5.41
CA LEU A 92 0.30 -12.26 4.40
C LEU A 92 0.96 -12.22 3.02
N LEU A 93 2.19 -11.71 2.93
CA LEU A 93 2.88 -11.62 1.65
C LEU A 93 3.15 -13.01 1.05
N ILE A 94 3.57 -13.96 1.86
CA ILE A 94 3.80 -15.33 1.40
C ILE A 94 2.50 -15.95 0.88
N ASP A 95 1.39 -15.72 1.57
CA ASP A 95 0.09 -16.22 1.13
C ASP A 95 -0.29 -15.66 -0.25
N PHE A 96 -0.07 -14.35 -0.47
CA PHE A 96 -0.37 -13.74 -1.76
C PHE A 96 0.57 -14.24 -2.87
N ILE A 97 1.84 -14.49 -2.56
CA ILE A 97 2.77 -15.08 -3.53
C ILE A 97 2.29 -16.45 -3.98
N ASN A 98 1.78 -17.24 -3.05
CA ASN A 98 1.39 -18.61 -3.34
C ASN A 98 0.00 -18.73 -3.97
N ASN A 99 -0.93 -17.85 -3.60
CA ASN A 99 -2.35 -18.09 -3.87
C ASN A 99 -3.04 -17.02 -4.72
N ASP A 100 -2.47 -15.83 -4.90
CA ASP A 100 -3.15 -14.81 -5.71
C ASP A 100 -3.11 -15.21 -7.19
N LYS A 101 -4.20 -14.89 -7.89
CA LYS A 101 -4.33 -15.23 -9.31
C LYS A 101 -3.59 -14.25 -10.21
N SER A 102 -3.31 -13.04 -9.74
CA SER A 102 -2.67 -11.99 -10.53
C SER A 102 -1.16 -12.11 -10.46
N ILE A 103 -0.51 -12.16 -11.62
CA ILE A 103 0.96 -12.15 -11.71
C ILE A 103 1.51 -10.85 -11.14
N ASN A 104 0.83 -9.72 -11.37
CA ASN A 104 1.27 -8.42 -10.87
C ASN A 104 1.24 -8.37 -9.34
N VAL A 105 0.20 -8.92 -8.73
CA VAL A 105 0.09 -9.00 -7.28
C VAL A 105 1.20 -9.89 -6.71
N LYS A 106 1.42 -11.05 -7.31
CA LYS A 106 2.48 -11.96 -6.88
C LYS A 106 3.85 -11.31 -6.97
N SER A 107 4.14 -10.62 -8.08
CA SER A 107 5.41 -9.93 -8.29
C SER A 107 5.62 -8.82 -7.27
N SER A 108 4.59 -8.01 -7.00
CA SER A 108 4.65 -6.96 -5.98
C SER A 108 4.86 -7.54 -4.59
N ALA A 109 4.21 -8.66 -4.29
CA ALA A 109 4.38 -9.33 -3.00
C ALA A 109 5.81 -9.87 -2.82
N ILE A 110 6.39 -10.42 -3.88
CA ILE A 110 7.79 -10.90 -3.86
C ILE A 110 8.74 -9.71 -3.60
N SER A 111 8.52 -8.59 -4.30
CA SER A 111 9.34 -7.38 -4.10
C SER A 111 9.23 -6.87 -2.67
N SER A 112 8.02 -6.82 -2.12
CA SER A 112 7.78 -6.37 -0.75
C SER A 112 8.45 -7.30 0.26
N LEU A 113 8.35 -8.60 0.05
CA LEU A 113 9.00 -9.60 0.91
C LEU A 113 10.52 -9.39 0.91
N GLY A 114 11.11 -9.22 -0.27
CA GLY A 114 12.53 -8.95 -0.40
C GLY A 114 12.95 -7.67 0.30
N HIS A 115 12.14 -6.61 0.18
CA HIS A 115 12.40 -5.33 0.82
C HIS A 115 12.41 -5.46 2.35
N LEU A 116 11.45 -6.20 2.92
CA LEU A 116 11.39 -6.41 4.37
C LEU A 116 12.53 -7.27 4.89
N LEU A 117 12.99 -8.26 4.11
CA LEU A 117 14.01 -9.21 4.56
C LEU A 117 15.44 -8.68 4.35
N PHE A 118 15.67 -7.85 3.34
CA PHE A 118 17.01 -7.46 2.91
C PHE A 118 17.29 -5.96 2.90
N ALA A 119 16.35 -5.15 3.34
CA ALA A 119 16.55 -3.71 3.38
C ALA A 119 17.45 -3.26 4.52
#